data_f16b16f1d397ca4f7e28ad14e041f7bf
#
_entry.id   f16b16f1d397ca4f7e28ad14e041f7bf
#
_cell.length_a   1.000
_cell.length_b   1.000
_cell.length_c   1.000
_cell.angle_alpha   90.00
_cell.angle_beta   90.00
_cell.angle_gamma   90.00
#
_symmetry.space_group_name_H-M   'P 1'
#
loop_
_entity.id
_entity.type
_entity.pdbx_description
1 polymer ?
#
loop_
_entity_poly.entity_id
_entity_poly.type
_entity_poly.pdbx_seq_one_letter_code
_entity_poly.pdbx_strand_id
1 'polypeptide(L)'
;MAKMSAINKNNKRIKLSDKFYEKRKKLKQTIMNKKLSFEERFKAQQKLSKLPRNSAKTRVMNRCQITGRPHGVYRKLKISRIALRRLGLEGKIPGMVKSSW
;
A
#
# COMPACT_ATOMS: atom_id res chain seq x y z
N MET A 1 19.16 5.04 -4.18
CA MET A 1 17.86 5.12 -4.90
C MET A 1 17.33 3.73 -5.19
N ALA A 2 16.02 3.56 -5.19
CA ALA A 2 15.40 2.30 -5.58
C ALA A 2 15.47 2.11 -7.10
N LYS A 3 15.59 0.86 -7.52
CA LYS A 3 15.55 0.50 -8.95
C LYS A 3 14.14 0.76 -9.53
N MET A 4 14.07 1.19 -10.78
CA MET A 4 12.80 1.38 -11.48
C MET A 4 11.93 0.13 -11.52
N SER A 5 12.54 -1.05 -11.61
CA SER A 5 11.82 -2.32 -11.55
C SER A 5 11.06 -2.51 -10.23
N ALA A 6 11.64 -2.11 -9.11
CA ALA A 6 10.98 -2.19 -7.81
C ALA A 6 9.79 -1.22 -7.70
N ILE A 7 9.94 -0.01 -8.22
CA ILE A 7 8.87 1.00 -8.28
C ILE A 7 7.72 0.52 -9.18
N ASN A 8 8.03 0.02 -10.37
CA ASN A 8 7.05 -0.50 -11.31
C ASN A 8 6.29 -1.70 -10.74
N LYS A 9 6.98 -2.59 -10.04
CA LYS A 9 6.38 -3.73 -9.35
C LYS A 9 5.37 -3.28 -8.28
N ASN A 10 5.73 -2.29 -7.49
CA ASN A 10 4.84 -1.70 -6.50
C ASN A 10 3.61 -1.04 -7.14
N ASN A 11 3.79 -0.30 -8.22
CA ASN A 11 2.69 0.33 -8.97
C ASN A 11 1.73 -0.72 -9.54
N LYS A 12 2.26 -1.84 -10.04
CA LYS A 12 1.45 -2.98 -10.50
C LYS A 12 0.62 -3.58 -9.36
N ARG A 13 1.21 -3.73 -8.17
CA ARG A 13 0.50 -4.19 -6.96
C ARG A 13 -0.63 -3.25 -6.56
N ILE A 14 -0.40 -1.94 -6.63
CA ILE A 14 -1.42 -0.93 -6.33
C ILE A 14 -2.61 -1.09 -7.29
N LYS A 15 -2.36 -1.18 -8.59
CA LYS A 15 -3.41 -1.36 -9.60
C LYS A 15 -4.22 -2.63 -9.39
N LEU A 16 -3.55 -3.76 -9.12
CA LEU A 16 -4.22 -5.03 -8.85
C LEU A 16 -5.01 -4.99 -7.54
N SER A 17 -4.47 -4.37 -6.51
CA SER A 17 -5.14 -4.19 -5.22
C SER A 17 -6.44 -3.40 -5.37
N ASP A 18 -6.43 -2.32 -6.12
CA ASP A 18 -7.61 -1.50 -6.36
C ASP A 18 -8.65 -2.25 -7.20
N LYS A 19 -8.21 -2.95 -8.25
CA LYS A 19 -9.07 -3.75 -9.13
C LYS A 19 -9.83 -4.85 -8.38
N PHE A 20 -9.18 -5.54 -7.46
CA PHE A 20 -9.77 -6.66 -6.72
C PHE A 20 -10.28 -6.28 -5.32
N TYR A 21 -10.25 -5.02 -4.96
CA TYR A 21 -10.61 -4.55 -3.61
C TYR A 21 -12.03 -5.00 -3.21
N GLU A 22 -13.03 -4.71 -4.03
CA GLU A 22 -14.44 -5.05 -3.75
C GLU A 22 -14.65 -6.56 -3.68
N LYS A 23 -14.07 -7.32 -4.59
CA LYS A 23 -14.13 -8.78 -4.57
C LYS A 23 -13.56 -9.36 -3.28
N ARG A 24 -12.38 -8.91 -2.90
CA ARG A 24 -11.72 -9.36 -1.65
C ARG A 24 -12.54 -8.98 -0.42
N LYS A 25 -13.08 -7.79 -0.39
CA LYS A 25 -13.91 -7.30 0.71
C LYS A 25 -15.15 -8.18 0.91
N LYS A 26 -15.89 -8.45 -0.17
CA LYS A 26 -17.08 -9.32 -0.14
C LYS A 26 -16.75 -10.74 0.33
N LEU A 27 -15.69 -11.33 -0.21
CA LEU A 27 -15.25 -12.67 0.19
C LEU A 27 -14.82 -12.73 1.66
N LYS A 28 -14.11 -11.74 2.15
CA LYS A 28 -13.74 -11.66 3.56
C LYS A 28 -14.94 -11.51 4.48
N GLN A 29 -15.92 -10.70 4.10
CA GLN A 29 -17.16 -10.56 4.87
C GLN A 29 -17.92 -11.89 4.95
N THR A 30 -18.01 -12.64 3.84
CA THR A 30 -18.61 -13.97 3.82
C THR A 30 -17.87 -14.94 4.72
N ILE A 31 -16.56 -14.97 4.67
CA ILE A 31 -15.71 -15.85 5.50
C ILE A 31 -15.89 -15.54 6.99
N MET A 32 -15.96 -14.26 7.35
CA MET A 32 -16.09 -13.82 8.76
C MET A 32 -17.51 -13.90 9.32
N ASN A 33 -18.51 -14.15 8.48
CA ASN A 33 -19.89 -14.25 8.91
C ASN A 33 -20.14 -15.61 9.57
N LYS A 34 -20.25 -15.63 10.88
CA LYS A 34 -20.47 -16.86 11.67
C LYS A 34 -21.86 -17.47 11.50
N LYS A 35 -22.82 -16.74 10.93
CA LYS A 35 -24.19 -17.22 10.68
C LYS A 35 -24.29 -18.13 9.48
N LEU A 36 -23.31 -18.09 8.57
CA LEU A 36 -23.28 -18.93 7.38
C LEU A 36 -22.77 -20.34 7.69
N SER A 37 -23.15 -21.32 6.87
CA SER A 37 -22.68 -22.68 6.98
C SER A 37 -21.17 -22.78 6.74
N PHE A 38 -20.52 -23.80 7.28
CA PHE A 38 -19.09 -24.06 7.07
C PHE A 38 -18.76 -24.22 5.58
N GLU A 39 -19.61 -24.91 4.81
CA GLU A 39 -19.39 -25.14 3.38
C GLU A 39 -19.35 -23.84 2.58
N GLU A 40 -20.27 -22.92 2.82
CA GLU A 40 -20.30 -21.61 2.16
C GLU A 40 -19.06 -20.78 2.50
N ARG A 41 -18.67 -20.77 3.75
CA ARG A 41 -17.46 -20.09 4.21
C ARG A 41 -16.20 -20.68 3.59
N PHE A 42 -16.13 -22.00 3.50
CA PHE A 42 -15.02 -22.73 2.88
C PHE A 42 -14.90 -22.44 1.38
N LYS A 43 -16.03 -22.43 0.66
CA LYS A 43 -16.07 -22.04 -0.77
C LYS A 43 -15.58 -20.61 -0.97
N ALA A 44 -15.98 -19.68 -0.10
CA ALA A 44 -15.51 -18.30 -0.14
C ALA A 44 -14.00 -18.22 0.10
N GLN A 45 -13.46 -19.00 1.04
CA GLN A 45 -12.04 -19.10 1.33
C GLN A 45 -11.25 -19.61 0.10
N GLN A 46 -11.75 -20.62 -0.57
CA GLN A 46 -11.14 -21.15 -1.79
C GLN A 46 -11.11 -20.10 -2.91
N LYS A 47 -12.21 -19.37 -3.11
CA LYS A 47 -12.28 -18.29 -4.09
C LYS A 47 -11.27 -17.18 -3.77
N LEU A 48 -11.16 -16.80 -2.50
CA LEU A 48 -10.17 -15.80 -2.06
C LEU A 48 -8.74 -16.25 -2.36
N SER A 49 -8.44 -17.53 -2.11
CA SER A 49 -7.10 -18.11 -2.36
C SER A 49 -6.73 -18.15 -3.84
N LYS A 50 -7.72 -18.25 -4.74
CA LYS A 50 -7.51 -18.24 -6.20
C LYS A 50 -7.21 -16.86 -6.76
N LEU A 51 -7.48 -15.79 -6.02
CA LEU A 51 -7.18 -14.43 -6.49
C LEU A 51 -5.66 -14.19 -6.57
N PRO A 52 -5.20 -13.30 -7.48
CA PRO A 52 -3.78 -12.98 -7.56
C PRO A 52 -3.21 -12.53 -6.22
N ARG A 53 -2.07 -13.05 -5.83
CA ARG A 53 -1.43 -12.69 -4.55
C ARG A 53 -1.07 -11.21 -4.49
N ASN A 54 -0.64 -10.63 -5.60
CA ASN A 54 -0.31 -9.19 -5.69
C ASN A 54 -1.54 -8.27 -5.63
N SER A 55 -2.75 -8.81 -5.62
CA SER A 55 -3.97 -8.05 -5.38
C SER A 55 -4.25 -7.77 -3.90
N ALA A 56 -3.47 -8.33 -2.99
CA ALA A 56 -3.58 -8.06 -1.56
C ALA A 56 -2.99 -6.69 -1.21
N LYS A 57 -3.77 -5.86 -0.55
CA LYS A 57 -3.35 -4.51 -0.13
C LYS A 57 -2.13 -4.53 0.81
N THR A 58 -1.98 -5.61 1.58
CA THR A 58 -0.84 -5.79 2.50
C THR A 58 0.51 -5.87 1.79
N ARG A 59 0.54 -6.21 0.50
CA ARG A 59 1.77 -6.27 -0.29
C ARG A 59 2.19 -4.94 -0.90
N VAL A 60 1.31 -3.95 -0.87
CA VAL A 60 1.62 -2.59 -1.34
C VAL A 60 2.48 -1.90 -0.31
N MET A 61 3.61 -1.36 -0.72
CA MET A 61 4.51 -0.58 0.15
C MET A 61 4.37 0.91 -0.11
N ASN A 62 4.45 1.69 0.97
CA ASN A 62 4.58 3.13 0.86
C ASN A 62 6.02 3.46 0.45
N ARG A 63 6.19 4.08 -0.72
CA ARG A 63 7.49 4.47 -1.26
C ARG A 63 7.56 5.98 -1.42
N CYS A 64 8.77 6.51 -1.28
CA CYS A 64 9.04 7.91 -1.59
C CYS A 64 8.74 8.19 -3.08
N GLN A 65 7.97 9.23 -3.36
CA GLN A 65 7.64 9.61 -4.74
C GLN A 65 8.85 10.13 -5.52
N ILE A 66 9.86 10.63 -4.82
CA ILE A 66 11.06 11.22 -5.44
C ILE A 66 12.13 10.16 -5.66
N THR A 67 12.48 9.40 -4.61
CA THR A 67 13.61 8.45 -4.64
C THR A 67 13.18 6.99 -4.76
N GLY A 68 11.93 6.67 -4.46
CA GLY A 68 11.43 5.29 -4.42
C GLY A 68 11.82 4.51 -3.16
N ARG A 69 12.40 5.15 -2.17
CA ARG A 69 12.81 4.51 -0.91
C ARG A 69 11.58 3.87 -0.21
N PRO A 70 11.64 2.57 0.18
CA PRO A 70 10.50 1.88 0.79
C PRO A 70 10.40 2.07 2.31
N HIS A 71 11.40 2.64 2.96
CA HIS A 71 11.46 2.82 4.41
C HIS A 71 11.58 4.30 4.79
N GLY A 72 11.10 4.64 5.99
CA GLY A 72 11.17 6.00 6.50
C GLY A 72 10.39 7.00 5.64
N VAL A 73 9.20 6.63 5.20
CA VAL A 73 8.35 7.44 4.33
C VAL A 73 7.22 8.06 5.14
N TYR A 74 7.07 9.37 5.06
CA TYR A 74 5.94 10.08 5.65
C TYR A 74 4.71 9.92 4.76
N ARG A 75 3.69 9.23 5.26
CA ARG A 75 2.47 8.90 4.50
C ARG A 75 1.72 10.13 4.00
N LYS A 76 1.66 11.15 4.82
CA LYS A 76 0.95 12.40 4.49
C LYS A 76 1.59 13.13 3.29
N LEU A 77 2.92 13.20 3.28
CA LEU A 77 3.67 13.90 2.23
C LEU A 77 4.14 12.96 1.12
N LYS A 78 4.10 11.65 1.36
CA LYS A 78 4.54 10.60 0.42
C LYS A 78 6.00 10.74 0.00
N ILE A 79 6.84 11.25 0.88
CA ILE A 79 8.28 11.40 0.67
C ILE A 79 9.06 10.80 1.84
N SER A 80 10.30 10.37 1.58
CA SER A 80 11.18 9.81 2.61
C SER A 80 11.69 10.88 3.58
N ARG A 81 12.16 10.44 4.73
CA ARG A 81 12.79 11.34 5.73
C ARG A 81 13.96 12.12 5.15
N ILE A 82 14.73 11.51 4.25
CA ILE A 82 15.89 12.13 3.59
C ILE A 82 15.42 13.22 2.62
N ALA A 83 14.45 12.91 1.77
CA ALA A 83 13.87 13.88 0.84
C ALA A 83 13.14 15.01 1.59
N LEU A 84 12.45 14.69 2.69
CA LEU A 84 11.78 15.67 3.54
C LEU A 84 12.79 16.71 4.08
N ARG A 85 13.88 16.23 4.66
CA ARG A 85 14.92 17.13 5.20
C ARG A 85 15.51 18.03 4.11
N ARG A 86 15.87 17.44 2.97
CA ARG A 86 16.42 18.21 1.84
C ARG A 86 15.48 19.30 1.35
N LEU A 87 14.23 18.92 1.03
CA LEU A 87 13.23 19.87 0.52
C LEU A 87 12.79 20.88 1.56
N GLY A 88 12.73 20.50 2.84
CA GLY A 88 12.42 21.40 3.94
C GLY A 88 13.48 22.47 4.13
N LEU A 89 14.76 22.11 4.04
CA LEU A 89 15.86 23.06 4.11
C LEU A 89 15.94 24.00 2.90
N GLU A 90 15.50 23.51 1.73
CA GLU A 90 15.38 24.33 0.52
C GLU A 90 14.12 25.23 0.51
N GLY A 91 13.26 25.12 1.52
CA GLY A 91 12.03 25.90 1.63
C GLY A 91 10.92 25.50 0.64
N LYS A 92 10.99 24.29 0.09
CA LYS A 92 10.00 23.81 -0.92
C LYS A 92 8.76 23.18 -0.33
N ILE A 93 8.71 22.97 1.00
CA ILE A 93 7.54 22.39 1.66
C ILE A 93 6.79 23.49 2.40
N PRO A 94 5.56 23.82 1.99
CA PRO A 94 4.78 24.87 2.65
C PRO A 94 4.46 24.52 4.10
N GLY A 95 4.52 25.51 4.98
CA GLY A 95 4.16 25.36 6.39
C GLY A 95 5.14 24.58 7.25
N MET A 96 6.27 24.17 6.69
CA MET A 96 7.31 23.48 7.46
C MET A 96 8.23 24.45 8.15
N VAL A 97 8.36 24.30 9.46
CA VAL A 97 9.24 25.11 10.30
C VAL A 97 10.24 24.19 10.99
N LYS A 98 11.51 24.60 11.02
CA LYS A 98 12.58 23.88 11.72
C LYS A 98 12.37 23.98 13.23
N SER A 99 12.33 22.86 13.94
CA SER A 99 12.11 22.80 15.38
C SER A 99 13.39 23.03 16.19
N SER A 100 14.55 22.93 15.56
CA SER A 100 15.87 23.15 16.17
C SER A 100 16.78 23.94 15.23
N TRP A 101 17.73 24.63 15.78
CA TRP A 101 18.68 25.47 15.06
C TRP A 101 19.90 24.67 14.58
#